data_6771b9d6a235b7589df143f52b51a2cf
#
_entry.id   6771b9d6a235b7589df143f52b51a2cf
#
_cell.length_a   1.000
_cell.length_b   1.000
_cell.length_c   1.000
_cell.angle_alpha   90.00
_cell.angle_beta   90.00
_cell.angle_gamma   90.00
#
_symmetry.space_group_name_H-M   'P 1'
#
loop_
_entity.id
_entity.type
_entity.pdbx_description
1 polymer ?
#
loop_
_entity_poly.entity_id
_entity_poly.type
_entity_poly.pdbx_seq_one_letter_code
_entity_poly.pdbx_strand_id
1 'polypeptide(L)'
;AFRASPEFSDAAPDPLDRYSKRVLNGLARIFALEALFPFEGPPYHPFQQWALECGGFSQSPLGVLAHRDYGPWAGFRAVFLSANPFADAALSPEPGPCETCKDKPCLTVCPVDAISLEDGYRVADCRGHLAEDKTRDCWSGCLARRACPFGQEHRQSAETSGFHMESFLGL
;
A
#
# COMPACT_ATOMS: atom_id res chain seq x y z
N ALA A 1 11.99 12.79 -5.58
CA ALA A 1 13.10 12.26 -4.78
C ALA A 1 13.46 10.83 -5.23
N PHE A 2 12.57 9.82 -5.13
CA PHE A 2 12.88 8.42 -5.50
C PHE A 2 13.38 8.29 -6.94
N ARG A 3 12.69 8.85 -7.94
CA ARG A 3 13.10 8.80 -9.36
C ARG A 3 14.46 9.45 -9.67
N ALA A 4 14.95 10.31 -8.80
CA ALA A 4 16.26 10.93 -8.92
C ALA A 4 17.32 10.24 -8.02
N SER A 5 17.00 9.08 -7.46
CA SER A 5 17.91 8.35 -6.58
C SER A 5 18.78 7.36 -7.35
N PRO A 6 19.95 7.01 -6.81
CA PRO A 6 20.80 5.97 -7.39
C PRO A 6 20.05 4.63 -7.53
N GLU A 7 19.23 4.28 -6.53
CA GLU A 7 18.50 3.02 -6.51
C GLU A 7 17.51 2.87 -7.67
N PHE A 8 16.96 3.99 -8.16
CA PHE A 8 16.08 3.97 -9.32
C PHE A 8 16.84 3.73 -10.64
N SER A 9 18.10 4.14 -10.70
CA SER A 9 18.90 4.16 -11.92
C SER A 9 19.86 2.98 -12.10
N ASP A 10 20.11 2.21 -11.04
CA ASP A 10 21.16 1.19 -11.02
C ASP A 10 20.71 -0.19 -11.54
N ALA A 11 19.47 -0.33 -11.99
CA ALA A 11 18.86 -1.56 -12.50
C ALA A 11 18.91 -2.78 -11.54
N ALA A 12 19.27 -2.58 -10.27
CA ALA A 12 19.21 -3.64 -9.27
C ALA A 12 17.77 -3.86 -8.78
N PRO A 13 17.42 -5.06 -8.31
CA PRO A 13 16.05 -5.36 -7.87
C PRO A 13 15.60 -4.49 -6.70
N ASP A 14 14.27 -4.38 -6.55
CA ASP A 14 13.59 -3.70 -5.43
C ASP A 14 14.05 -2.26 -5.19
N PRO A 15 14.11 -1.40 -6.22
CA PRO A 15 14.69 -0.05 -6.10
C PRO A 15 13.97 0.82 -5.06
N LEU A 16 12.64 0.71 -4.94
CA LEU A 16 11.88 1.50 -3.98
C LEU A 16 12.13 1.05 -2.54
N ASP A 17 12.31 -0.25 -2.32
CA ASP A 17 12.59 -0.80 -0.98
C ASP A 17 14.00 -0.42 -0.53
N ARG A 18 14.99 -0.52 -1.40
CA ARG A 18 16.36 -0.06 -1.15
C ARG A 18 16.44 1.43 -0.85
N TYR A 19 15.76 2.24 -1.65
CA TYR A 19 15.64 3.68 -1.42
C TYR A 19 15.00 3.99 -0.06
N SER A 20 13.87 3.34 0.25
CA SER A 20 13.17 3.52 1.52
C SER A 20 14.07 3.14 2.69
N LYS A 21 14.75 2.01 2.59
CA LYS A 21 15.68 1.52 3.63
C LYS A 21 16.81 2.52 3.90
N ARG A 22 17.44 3.04 2.85
CA ARG A 22 18.53 4.03 2.98
C ARG A 22 18.05 5.32 3.63
N VAL A 23 16.94 5.89 3.14
CA VAL A 23 16.42 7.17 3.63
C VAL A 23 15.92 7.04 5.07
N LEU A 24 15.11 6.01 5.36
CA LEU A 24 14.47 5.85 6.66
C LEU A 24 15.45 5.41 7.74
N ASN A 25 16.49 4.61 7.42
CA ASN A 25 17.60 4.38 8.34
C ASN A 25 18.41 5.66 8.64
N GLY A 26 18.51 6.56 7.66
CA GLY A 26 19.11 7.88 7.88
C GLY A 26 18.32 8.69 8.91
N LEU A 27 16.99 8.72 8.78
CA LEU A 27 16.11 9.38 9.75
C LEU A 27 16.15 8.70 11.12
N ALA A 28 16.09 7.38 11.17
CA ALA A 28 16.18 6.61 12.42
C ALA A 28 17.40 6.98 13.24
N ARG A 29 18.57 7.09 12.59
CA ARG A 29 19.82 7.51 13.28
C ARG A 29 19.75 8.93 13.83
N ILE A 30 19.12 9.87 13.10
CA ILE A 30 19.00 11.27 13.57
C ILE A 30 18.17 11.36 14.85
N PHE A 31 17.12 10.52 14.95
CA PHE A 31 16.17 10.54 16.07
C PHE A 31 16.45 9.46 17.12
N ALA A 32 17.56 8.75 17.04
CA ALA A 32 17.90 7.61 17.91
C ALA A 32 16.78 6.55 17.98
N LEU A 33 16.23 6.18 16.82
CA LEU A 33 15.18 5.19 16.63
C LEU A 33 15.74 3.95 15.94
N GLU A 34 15.04 2.83 16.07
CA GLU A 34 15.22 1.64 15.24
C GLU A 34 14.16 1.63 14.13
N ALA A 35 14.56 1.32 12.89
CA ALA A 35 13.64 1.20 11.77
C ALA A 35 13.41 -0.27 11.42
N LEU A 36 12.14 -0.70 11.33
CA LEU A 36 11.75 -2.00 10.82
C LEU A 36 11.04 -1.81 9.48
N PHE A 37 11.21 -2.77 8.57
CA PHE A 37 10.71 -2.66 7.20
C PHE A 37 9.73 -3.79 6.86
N PRO A 38 8.65 -3.52 6.08
CA PRO A 38 7.64 -4.51 5.74
C PRO A 38 8.15 -5.61 4.79
N PHE A 39 9.27 -5.38 4.13
CA PHE A 39 9.88 -6.30 3.17
C PHE A 39 11.05 -7.12 3.76
N GLU A 40 11.35 -6.96 5.04
CA GLU A 40 12.36 -7.75 5.74
C GLU A 40 11.71 -8.96 6.42
N GLY A 41 12.14 -10.15 6.03
CA GLY A 41 11.63 -11.42 6.57
C GLY A 41 12.05 -12.61 5.73
N PRO A 42 11.61 -13.84 5.97
CA PRO A 42 10.75 -14.29 7.06
C PRO A 42 11.46 -14.39 8.44
N PRO A 43 10.74 -14.22 9.56
CA PRO A 43 9.32 -13.82 9.64
C PRO A 43 9.12 -12.33 9.33
N TYR A 44 8.02 -12.00 8.63
CA TYR A 44 7.66 -10.62 8.32
C TYR A 44 6.97 -9.94 9.52
N HIS A 45 7.22 -8.66 9.69
CA HIS A 45 6.55 -7.86 10.72
C HIS A 45 5.07 -7.62 10.35
N PRO A 46 4.15 -7.63 11.33
CA PRO A 46 2.71 -7.53 11.08
C PRO A 46 2.24 -6.07 10.91
N PHE A 47 2.77 -5.35 9.93
CA PHE A 47 2.47 -3.94 9.68
C PHE A 47 0.99 -3.63 9.55
N GLN A 48 0.23 -4.51 8.89
CA GLN A 48 -1.21 -4.30 8.73
C GLN A 48 -1.94 -4.41 10.06
N GLN A 49 -1.56 -5.35 10.92
CA GLN A 49 -2.14 -5.50 12.25
C GLN A 49 -1.86 -4.25 13.10
N TRP A 50 -0.60 -3.80 13.13
CA TRP A 50 -0.24 -2.58 13.87
C TRP A 50 -1.02 -1.36 13.38
N ALA A 51 -1.22 -1.21 12.08
CA ALA A 51 -2.02 -0.11 11.53
C ALA A 51 -3.49 -0.19 11.97
N LEU A 52 -4.08 -1.38 11.97
CA LEU A 52 -5.46 -1.58 12.46
C LEU A 52 -5.60 -1.24 13.95
N GLU A 53 -4.61 -1.62 14.76
CA GLU A 53 -4.56 -1.31 16.20
C GLU A 53 -4.43 0.20 16.47
N CYS A 54 -3.71 0.94 15.58
CA CYS A 54 -3.64 2.40 15.66
C CYS A 54 -4.96 3.11 15.35
N GLY A 55 -5.91 2.45 14.69
CA GLY A 55 -7.21 2.99 14.29
C GLY A 55 -7.18 3.79 12.99
N GLY A 56 -8.36 4.13 12.49
CA GLY A 56 -8.56 4.86 11.24
C GLY A 56 -8.37 4.01 9.96
N PHE A 57 -8.04 2.73 10.09
CA PHE A 57 -7.90 1.79 8.99
C PHE A 57 -9.00 0.74 8.98
N SER A 58 -9.38 0.30 7.78
CA SER A 58 -10.21 -0.89 7.54
C SER A 58 -9.42 -1.93 6.75
N GLN A 59 -9.71 -3.20 6.97
CA GLN A 59 -9.42 -4.22 5.98
C GLN A 59 -10.32 -3.99 4.76
N SER A 60 -9.72 -3.72 3.62
CA SER A 60 -10.46 -3.48 2.39
C SER A 60 -10.56 -4.78 1.56
N PRO A 61 -11.65 -4.99 0.80
CA PRO A 61 -11.74 -6.10 -0.15
C PRO A 61 -10.62 -6.11 -1.21
N LEU A 62 -9.92 -4.98 -1.38
CA LEU A 62 -8.80 -4.83 -2.31
C LEU A 62 -7.52 -5.57 -1.88
N GLY A 63 -7.50 -6.23 -0.72
CA GLY A 63 -6.30 -6.87 -0.17
C GLY A 63 -5.26 -5.89 0.42
N VAL A 64 -5.58 -4.60 0.44
CA VAL A 64 -4.79 -3.54 1.09
C VAL A 64 -5.63 -2.86 2.17
N LEU A 65 -4.98 -2.20 3.13
CA LEU A 65 -5.72 -1.38 4.09
C LEU A 65 -6.26 -0.09 3.44
N ALA A 66 -7.40 0.37 3.90
CA ALA A 66 -7.96 1.67 3.56
C ALA A 66 -8.00 2.56 4.79
N HIS A 67 -7.38 3.73 4.70
CA HIS A 67 -7.39 4.74 5.76
C HIS A 67 -8.53 5.74 5.55
N ARG A 68 -9.12 6.27 6.61
CA ARG A 68 -10.25 7.21 6.53
C ARG A 68 -9.94 8.46 5.70
N ASP A 69 -8.72 9.01 5.83
CA ASP A 69 -8.31 10.22 5.12
C ASP A 69 -7.61 9.87 3.79
N TYR A 70 -6.72 8.89 3.81
CA TYR A 70 -5.90 8.51 2.65
C TYR A 70 -6.55 7.45 1.75
N GLY A 71 -7.69 6.88 2.13
CA GLY A 71 -8.30 5.78 1.39
C GLY A 71 -7.33 4.60 1.23
N PRO A 72 -7.38 3.88 0.10
CA PRO A 72 -6.48 2.77 -0.17
C PRO A 72 -5.08 3.21 -0.67
N TRP A 73 -4.72 4.50 -0.52
CA TRP A 73 -3.47 5.06 -1.06
C TRP A 73 -2.33 5.10 -0.05
N ALA A 74 -2.60 4.81 1.23
CA ALA A 74 -1.58 4.67 2.25
C ALA A 74 -0.70 3.44 2.00
N GLY A 75 0.61 3.61 2.05
CA GLY A 75 1.58 2.53 1.91
C GLY A 75 2.64 2.61 3.00
N PHE A 76 2.77 1.54 3.77
CA PHE A 76 3.76 1.46 4.85
C PHE A 76 5.15 1.21 4.28
N ARG A 77 6.12 2.03 4.69
CA ARG A 77 7.50 1.91 4.23
C ARG A 77 8.47 1.55 5.35
N ALA A 78 8.14 1.92 6.58
CA ALA A 78 8.83 1.50 7.80
C ALA A 78 7.93 1.77 9.01
N VAL A 79 8.28 1.17 10.14
CA VAL A 79 7.89 1.57 11.49
C VAL A 79 9.15 1.95 12.27
N PHE A 80 9.04 2.95 13.14
CA PHE A 80 10.13 3.36 14.01
C PHE A 80 9.85 2.95 15.45
N LEU A 81 10.80 2.29 16.07
CA LEU A 81 10.77 1.92 17.47
C LEU A 81 11.64 2.88 18.27
N SER A 82 11.16 3.28 19.44
CA SER A 82 11.89 4.10 20.40
C SER A 82 12.13 3.33 21.69
N ALA A 83 13.32 3.42 22.23
CA ALA A 83 13.60 2.94 23.58
C ALA A 83 12.91 3.79 24.68
N ASN A 84 12.55 5.02 24.33
CA ASN A 84 11.83 5.94 25.22
C ASN A 84 10.34 5.97 24.82
N PRO A 85 9.43 6.04 25.79
CA PRO A 85 8.02 6.21 25.47
C PRO A 85 7.81 7.54 24.72
N PHE A 86 7.03 7.50 23.65
CA PHE A 86 6.47 8.71 23.08
C PHE A 86 5.41 9.25 24.06
N ALA A 87 5.25 10.58 24.13
CA ALA A 87 4.11 11.16 24.81
C ALA A 87 2.84 10.55 24.21
N ASP A 88 1.86 10.23 25.09
CA ASP A 88 0.65 9.51 24.73
C ASP A 88 -0.03 10.11 23.47
N ALA A 89 0.30 9.55 22.33
CA ALA A 89 -0.56 9.72 21.18
C ALA A 89 -1.82 8.90 21.47
N ALA A 90 -2.92 9.57 21.73
CA ALA A 90 -4.21 8.90 21.92
C ALA A 90 -4.46 8.06 20.67
N LEU A 91 -4.36 6.73 20.83
CA LEU A 91 -4.81 5.82 19.79
C LEU A 91 -6.28 6.12 19.56
N SER A 92 -6.64 6.51 18.36
CA SER A 92 -8.05 6.70 18.00
C SER A 92 -8.62 5.34 17.60
N PRO A 93 -9.54 4.76 18.37
CA PRO A 93 -10.18 3.50 18.00
C PRO A 93 -11.21 3.67 16.86
N GLU A 94 -11.21 4.83 16.20
CA GLU A 94 -12.17 5.07 15.12
C GLU A 94 -11.98 4.05 13.99
N PRO A 95 -13.11 3.51 13.50
CA PRO A 95 -13.07 2.57 12.38
C PRO A 95 -12.57 3.25 11.11
N GLY A 96 -12.04 2.46 10.19
CA GLY A 96 -11.71 2.94 8.85
C GLY A 96 -12.95 3.16 7.98
N PRO A 97 -12.74 3.47 6.69
CA PRO A 97 -13.84 3.91 5.83
C PRO A 97 -14.71 2.77 5.27
N CYS A 98 -14.23 1.53 5.24
CA CYS A 98 -14.94 0.43 4.57
C CYS A 98 -16.21 -0.01 5.30
N GLU A 99 -16.28 0.18 6.62
CA GLU A 99 -17.43 -0.16 7.46
C GLU A 99 -18.63 0.75 7.13
N THR A 100 -18.38 2.01 6.78
CA THR A 100 -19.41 2.99 6.42
C THR A 100 -19.67 3.10 4.92
N CYS A 101 -18.82 2.48 4.08
CA CYS A 101 -18.96 2.47 2.63
C CYS A 101 -20.12 1.56 2.20
N LYS A 102 -21.28 2.15 1.88
CA LYS A 102 -22.48 1.40 1.50
C LYS A 102 -22.36 0.77 0.11
N ASP A 103 -21.92 1.54 -0.86
CA ASP A 103 -21.96 1.16 -2.28
C ASP A 103 -20.81 0.24 -2.69
N LYS A 104 -19.70 0.25 -1.94
CA LYS A 104 -18.48 -0.53 -2.21
C LYS A 104 -18.15 -0.66 -3.72
N PRO A 105 -17.95 0.46 -4.44
CA PRO A 105 -17.74 0.43 -5.89
C PRO A 105 -16.52 -0.39 -6.33
N CYS A 106 -15.59 -0.64 -5.41
CA CYS A 106 -14.45 -1.51 -5.66
C CYS A 106 -14.83 -2.96 -5.99
N LEU A 107 -16.03 -3.42 -5.61
CA LEU A 107 -16.50 -4.77 -5.88
C LEU A 107 -17.09 -4.95 -7.29
N THR A 108 -17.47 -3.86 -7.98
CA THR A 108 -18.25 -3.91 -9.22
C THR A 108 -17.48 -3.46 -10.46
N VAL A 109 -16.33 -2.82 -10.29
CA VAL A 109 -15.59 -2.22 -11.42
C VAL A 109 -14.39 -3.06 -11.88
N CYS A 110 -14.11 -4.18 -11.22
CA CYS A 110 -13.03 -5.07 -11.64
C CYS A 110 -13.44 -5.81 -12.94
N PRO A 111 -12.67 -5.70 -14.03
CA PRO A 111 -13.06 -6.28 -15.32
C PRO A 111 -13.03 -7.82 -15.35
N VAL A 112 -12.48 -8.45 -14.33
CA VAL A 112 -12.41 -9.91 -14.17
C VAL A 112 -12.97 -10.37 -12.82
N ASP A 113 -13.75 -9.53 -12.17
CA ASP A 113 -14.41 -9.81 -10.89
C ASP A 113 -13.49 -10.44 -9.84
N ALA A 114 -12.20 -10.06 -9.87
CA ALA A 114 -11.17 -10.63 -8.99
C ALA A 114 -11.31 -10.23 -7.51
N ILE A 115 -12.29 -9.38 -7.16
CA ILE A 115 -12.48 -8.84 -5.82
C ILE A 115 -13.91 -9.09 -5.37
N SER A 116 -14.09 -9.85 -4.30
CA SER A 116 -15.40 -10.13 -3.70
C SER A 116 -15.33 -10.10 -2.18
N LEU A 117 -16.49 -10.09 -1.52
CA LEU A 117 -16.56 -10.24 -0.07
C LEU A 117 -16.47 -11.70 0.38
N GLU A 118 -16.80 -12.63 -0.52
CA GLU A 118 -16.82 -14.07 -0.24
C GLU A 118 -15.41 -14.67 -0.39
N ASP A 119 -14.77 -14.45 -1.55
CA ASP A 119 -13.48 -15.06 -1.89
C ASP A 119 -12.30 -14.13 -1.60
N GLY A 120 -12.57 -12.87 -1.23
CA GLY A 120 -11.55 -11.82 -1.07
C GLY A 120 -10.95 -11.39 -2.41
N TYR A 121 -9.64 -11.22 -2.45
CA TYR A 121 -8.90 -10.80 -3.64
C TYR A 121 -8.21 -11.99 -4.32
N ARG A 122 -8.75 -12.42 -5.46
CA ARG A 122 -8.16 -13.46 -6.30
C ARG A 122 -7.01 -12.91 -7.13
N VAL A 123 -5.82 -12.91 -6.55
CA VAL A 123 -4.60 -12.34 -7.14
C VAL A 123 -4.25 -12.96 -8.49
N ALA A 124 -4.46 -14.28 -8.65
CA ALA A 124 -4.14 -14.99 -9.89
C ALA A 124 -4.96 -14.46 -11.08
N ASP A 125 -6.25 -14.20 -10.89
CA ASP A 125 -7.13 -13.68 -11.93
C ASP A 125 -6.71 -12.28 -12.37
N CYS A 126 -6.37 -11.42 -11.40
CA CYS A 126 -5.86 -10.08 -11.67
C CYS A 126 -4.52 -10.11 -12.41
N ARG A 127 -3.58 -10.96 -11.99
CA ARG A 127 -2.28 -11.11 -12.67
C ARG A 127 -2.45 -11.64 -14.08
N GLY A 128 -3.32 -12.61 -14.30
CA GLY A 128 -3.67 -13.14 -15.63
C GLY A 128 -4.19 -12.02 -16.54
N HIS A 129 -5.15 -11.24 -16.06
CA HIS A 129 -5.70 -10.11 -16.80
C HIS A 129 -4.66 -9.07 -17.20
N LEU A 130 -3.75 -8.71 -16.30
CA LEU A 130 -2.69 -7.75 -16.58
C LEU A 130 -1.65 -8.31 -17.58
N ALA A 131 -1.31 -9.60 -17.46
CA ALA A 131 -0.31 -10.22 -18.31
C ALA A 131 -0.73 -10.36 -19.78
N GLU A 132 -2.04 -10.44 -20.05
CA GLU A 132 -2.57 -10.61 -21.41
C GLU A 132 -2.37 -9.37 -22.29
N ASP A 133 -2.52 -8.16 -21.73
CA ASP A 133 -2.49 -6.93 -22.54
C ASP A 133 -2.06 -5.71 -21.71
N LYS A 134 -0.90 -5.15 -22.05
CA LYS A 134 -0.34 -3.94 -21.41
C LYS A 134 -1.09 -2.65 -21.75
N THR A 135 -2.00 -2.66 -22.71
CA THR A 135 -2.80 -1.47 -23.09
C THR A 135 -4.03 -1.29 -22.21
N ARG A 136 -4.38 -2.28 -21.39
CA ARG A 136 -5.54 -2.23 -20.47
C ARG A 136 -5.41 -1.11 -19.45
N ASP A 137 -6.51 -0.45 -19.14
CA ASP A 137 -6.56 0.69 -18.21
C ASP A 137 -6.08 0.32 -16.79
N CYS A 138 -6.15 -0.95 -16.39
CA CYS A 138 -5.60 -1.44 -15.14
C CYS A 138 -4.10 -1.20 -14.97
N TRP A 139 -3.34 -1.04 -16.07
CA TRP A 139 -1.92 -0.68 -16.02
C TRP A 139 -1.68 0.76 -15.54
N SER A 140 -2.65 1.64 -15.74
CA SER A 140 -2.66 2.99 -15.17
C SER A 140 -3.11 3.02 -13.69
N GLY A 141 -3.23 1.85 -13.08
CA GLY A 141 -3.67 1.64 -11.70
C GLY A 141 -4.96 0.83 -11.61
N CYS A 142 -5.05 -0.02 -10.62
CA CYS A 142 -6.22 -0.87 -10.36
C CYS A 142 -7.52 -0.07 -10.41
N LEU A 143 -8.46 -0.45 -11.28
CA LEU A 143 -9.77 0.19 -11.43
C LEU A 143 -10.56 0.20 -10.12
N ALA A 144 -10.58 -0.92 -9.43
CA ALA A 144 -11.28 -1.05 -8.15
C ALA A 144 -10.68 -0.12 -7.07
N ARG A 145 -9.34 0.04 -7.05
CA ARG A 145 -8.68 0.99 -6.15
C ARG A 145 -9.01 2.43 -6.50
N ARG A 146 -9.06 2.76 -7.80
CA ARG A 146 -9.42 4.09 -8.30
C ARG A 146 -10.89 4.46 -8.05
N ALA A 147 -11.77 3.47 -7.97
CA ALA A 147 -13.19 3.67 -7.69
C ALA A 147 -13.50 3.91 -6.20
N CYS A 148 -12.53 3.69 -5.29
CA CYS A 148 -12.74 3.97 -3.88
C CYS A 148 -13.07 5.47 -3.67
N PRO A 149 -14.17 5.82 -2.97
CA PRO A 149 -14.55 7.22 -2.79
C PRO A 149 -13.69 7.97 -1.76
N PHE A 150 -12.86 7.25 -0.99
CA PHE A 150 -12.03 7.83 0.06
C PHE A 150 -10.63 8.13 -0.41
N GLY A 151 -10.06 9.26 0.02
CA GLY A 151 -8.69 9.67 -0.25
C GLY A 151 -8.39 9.93 -1.73
N GLN A 152 -9.35 10.39 -2.51
CA GLN A 152 -9.19 10.62 -3.96
C GLN A 152 -8.09 11.66 -4.28
N GLU A 153 -7.87 12.63 -3.40
CA GLU A 153 -6.81 13.63 -3.48
C GLU A 153 -5.40 13.04 -3.36
N HIS A 154 -5.30 11.84 -2.78
CA HIS A 154 -4.04 11.08 -2.61
C HIS A 154 -3.83 10.04 -3.71
N ARG A 155 -4.70 10.02 -4.70
CA ARG A 155 -4.63 9.06 -5.81
C ARG A 155 -3.28 9.16 -6.53
N GLN A 156 -2.66 8.00 -6.73
CA GLN A 156 -1.42 7.91 -7.48
C GLN A 156 -1.60 8.30 -8.94
N SER A 157 -0.59 8.95 -9.54
CA SER A 157 -0.55 9.18 -10.97
C SER A 157 -0.51 7.85 -11.75
N ALA A 158 -0.93 7.86 -13.01
CA ALA A 158 -0.85 6.70 -13.90
C ALA A 158 0.57 6.14 -13.97
N GLU A 159 1.57 7.02 -14.02
CA GLU A 159 2.99 6.65 -14.06
C GLU A 159 3.45 5.94 -12.76
N THR A 160 3.05 6.45 -11.59
CA THR A 160 3.35 5.80 -10.31
C THR A 160 2.63 4.46 -10.18
N SER A 161 1.37 4.42 -10.60
CA SER A 161 0.58 3.19 -10.60
C SER A 161 1.17 2.14 -11.53
N GLY A 162 1.60 2.52 -12.73
CA GLY A 162 2.27 1.63 -13.68
C GLY A 162 3.51 0.96 -13.10
N PHE A 163 4.37 1.74 -12.45
CA PHE A 163 5.53 1.20 -11.73
C PHE A 163 5.15 0.11 -10.71
N HIS A 164 4.07 0.33 -9.96
CA HIS A 164 3.58 -0.68 -9.01
C HIS A 164 2.95 -1.89 -9.70
N MET A 165 2.29 -1.72 -10.85
CA MET A 165 1.74 -2.84 -11.61
C MET A 165 2.85 -3.72 -12.21
N GLU A 166 3.93 -3.13 -12.70
CA GLU A 166 5.12 -3.86 -13.16
C GLU A 166 5.70 -4.70 -12.02
N SER A 167 5.95 -4.08 -10.86
CA SER A 167 6.44 -4.79 -9.67
C SER A 167 5.47 -5.89 -9.20
N PHE A 168 4.15 -5.68 -9.28
CA PHE A 168 3.13 -6.68 -8.93
C PHE A 168 3.18 -7.91 -9.84
N LEU A 169 3.55 -7.76 -11.10
CA LEU A 169 3.77 -8.87 -12.04
C LEU A 169 5.17 -9.49 -11.92
N GLY A 170 6.10 -8.85 -11.26
CA GLY A 170 7.50 -9.28 -11.17
C GLY A 170 8.31 -8.96 -12.44
N LEU A 171 8.00 -7.82 -13.06
CA LEU A 171 8.66 -7.28 -14.25
C LEU A 171 9.70 -6.23 -13.86
#